data_ef8f0a3cc8bc1592ce4be3413079c886
#
_entry.id   ef8f0a3cc8bc1592ce4be3413079c886
#
_cell.length_a   1.000
_cell.length_b   1.000
_cell.length_c   1.000
_cell.angle_alpha   90.00
_cell.angle_beta   90.00
_cell.angle_gamma   90.00
#
_symmetry.space_group_name_H-M   'P 1'
#
loop_
_entity.id
_entity.type
_entity.pdbx_description
1 polymer ?
#
loop_
_entity_poly.entity_id
_entity_poly.type
_entity_poly.pdbx_seq_one_letter_code
_entity_poly.pdbx_strand_id
1 'polypeptide(L)'
;AGVIGCGGRGSGAAFNFLNAANGVTIVALGDTFQERVDELAGKLKKDKNIDIPADKRFVGLDAYKQVIDSGVDVVIIATPPVFRPVHFQYATEKGKHSFLEKPICVDPVGYRTIMATAKQAEAKNLRVITGTQRHHQRPYVESYKKIMEGMIGEITGGTVYWNQSMLWFRERQKEWNDCEYMIKDWVNWKWLSGDHIVEQHVHNIDVFTWFSGLKPVKAVGFGSRQRRITGDQYDNFSIDFTMENGIHMHSMCRQIDGCVSNVSEFIQGTKGSWDSSTMEIKDLAGNVVWKYDYEAEKANFKQTDPYTLEHVNWINSIRGNKPLQQASETAISNMAAIMGRESAYSGAETTWDAMTASPLDYTPKDLNLGKMDMSTFTVPVPGKPRDQNK
;
A
#
# COMPACT_ATOMS: atom_id res chain seq x y z
N ALA A 1 20.11 8.74 -2.66
CA ALA A 1 18.82 8.23 -3.12
C ALA A 1 18.19 9.15 -4.14
N GLY A 2 17.34 8.59 -5.03
CA GLY A 2 16.41 9.34 -5.86
C GLY A 2 14.97 9.18 -5.34
N VAL A 3 14.15 10.23 -5.44
CA VAL A 3 12.73 10.20 -5.06
C VAL A 3 11.87 10.32 -6.31
N ILE A 4 10.94 9.40 -6.48
CA ILE A 4 10.00 9.33 -7.59
C ILE A 4 8.58 9.44 -7.02
N GLY A 5 7.91 10.57 -7.33
CA GLY A 5 6.68 10.99 -6.66
C GLY A 5 7.00 11.88 -5.45
N CYS A 6 7.04 13.20 -5.67
CA CYS A 6 7.47 14.22 -4.70
C CYS A 6 6.31 14.80 -3.86
N GLY A 7 5.12 14.20 -3.92
CA GLY A 7 3.96 14.60 -3.13
C GLY A 7 4.13 14.37 -1.64
N GLY A 8 3.03 14.46 -0.86
CA GLY A 8 3.07 14.37 0.60
C GLY A 8 3.76 13.12 1.13
N ARG A 9 3.42 11.92 0.59
CA ARG A 9 4.05 10.66 1.06
C ARG A 9 5.50 10.52 0.58
N GLY A 10 5.82 10.90 -0.66
CA GLY A 10 7.20 10.88 -1.14
C GLY A 10 8.10 11.85 -0.39
N SER A 11 7.61 13.04 -0.07
CA SER A 11 8.32 13.97 0.83
C SER A 11 8.53 13.34 2.21
N GLY A 12 7.50 12.74 2.81
CA GLY A 12 7.63 12.04 4.09
C GLY A 12 8.68 10.93 4.04
N ALA A 13 8.64 10.06 3.02
CA ALA A 13 9.59 8.96 2.85
C ALA A 13 11.05 9.47 2.66
N ALA A 14 11.24 10.57 1.94
CA ALA A 14 12.56 11.20 1.81
C ALA A 14 13.12 11.62 3.17
N PHE A 15 12.30 12.25 4.02
CA PHE A 15 12.70 12.66 5.37
C PHE A 15 12.90 11.44 6.30
N ASN A 16 12.04 10.42 6.22
CA ASN A 16 12.22 9.18 6.96
C ASN A 16 13.56 8.49 6.59
N PHE A 17 13.88 8.43 5.30
CA PHE A 17 15.16 7.90 4.81
C PHE A 17 16.36 8.69 5.34
N LEU A 18 16.30 10.03 5.29
CA LEU A 18 17.37 10.90 5.82
C LEU A 18 17.54 10.78 7.34
N ASN A 19 16.46 10.50 8.07
CA ASN A 19 16.48 10.31 9.53
C ASN A 19 16.90 8.89 9.94
N ALA A 20 16.90 7.93 9.01
CA ALA A 20 17.15 6.51 9.29
C ALA A 20 18.61 6.18 9.52
N ALA A 21 19.55 6.90 8.92
CA ALA A 21 20.98 6.64 9.06
C ALA A 21 21.84 7.85 8.69
N ASN A 22 23.04 7.90 9.25
CA ASN A 22 24.07 8.85 8.82
C ASN A 22 24.66 8.46 7.46
N GLY A 23 25.15 9.44 6.71
CA GLY A 23 25.83 9.23 5.42
C GLY A 23 24.88 8.81 4.28
N VAL A 24 23.60 9.14 4.38
CA VAL A 24 22.62 9.04 3.29
C VAL A 24 22.19 10.43 2.84
N THR A 25 21.84 10.59 1.57
CA THR A 25 21.36 11.87 1.01
C THR A 25 20.40 11.64 -0.14
N ILE A 26 19.61 12.68 -0.46
CA ILE A 26 18.79 12.73 -1.68
C ILE A 26 19.57 13.52 -2.73
N VAL A 27 19.65 13.00 -3.94
CA VAL A 27 20.44 13.61 -5.03
C VAL A 27 19.64 13.84 -6.31
N ALA A 28 18.45 13.28 -6.43
CA ALA A 28 17.58 13.46 -7.59
C ALA A 28 16.10 13.39 -7.21
N LEU A 29 15.27 14.17 -7.88
CA LEU A 29 13.82 14.24 -7.69
C LEU A 29 13.10 14.07 -9.03
N GLY A 30 11.97 13.34 -9.02
CA GLY A 30 11.10 13.20 -10.18
C GLY A 30 9.63 13.16 -9.80
N ASP A 31 8.84 13.91 -10.52
CA ASP A 31 7.36 13.91 -10.38
C ASP A 31 6.74 14.27 -11.73
N THR A 32 5.46 13.98 -11.87
CA THR A 32 4.69 14.41 -13.04
C THR A 32 4.57 15.94 -13.12
N PHE A 33 4.58 16.62 -11.96
CA PHE A 33 4.30 18.05 -11.84
C PHE A 33 5.49 18.82 -11.26
N GLN A 34 5.85 19.94 -11.93
CA GLN A 34 6.96 20.83 -11.53
C GLN A 34 6.80 21.32 -10.09
N GLU A 35 5.60 21.75 -9.70
CA GLU A 35 5.34 22.27 -8.37
C GLU A 35 5.64 21.27 -7.25
N ARG A 36 5.48 19.96 -7.49
CA ARG A 36 5.82 18.92 -6.53
C ARG A 36 7.32 18.75 -6.34
N VAL A 37 8.05 18.79 -7.45
CA VAL A 37 9.52 18.71 -7.43
C VAL A 37 10.10 19.92 -6.69
N ASP A 38 9.63 21.12 -7.00
CA ASP A 38 10.11 22.37 -6.39
C ASP A 38 9.77 22.46 -4.90
N GLU A 39 8.56 22.02 -4.51
CA GLU A 39 8.14 21.95 -3.11
C GLU A 39 9.07 21.05 -2.29
N LEU A 40 9.36 19.83 -2.77
CA LEU A 40 10.27 18.92 -2.06
C LEU A 40 11.70 19.43 -2.06
N ALA A 41 12.20 19.95 -3.19
CA ALA A 41 13.54 20.55 -3.25
C ALA A 41 13.70 21.69 -2.26
N GLY A 42 12.70 22.58 -2.16
CA GLY A 42 12.66 23.66 -1.18
C GLY A 42 12.68 23.18 0.27
N LYS A 43 11.90 22.16 0.61
CA LYS A 43 11.89 21.53 1.95
C LYS A 43 13.25 20.90 2.29
N LEU A 44 13.86 20.14 1.35
CA LEU A 44 15.17 19.53 1.55
C LEU A 44 16.27 20.57 1.79
N LYS A 45 16.24 21.68 1.02
CA LYS A 45 17.19 22.79 1.22
C LYS A 45 17.01 23.46 2.56
N LYS A 46 15.76 23.78 2.93
CA LYS A 46 15.43 24.49 4.18
C LYS A 46 15.72 23.64 5.42
N ASP A 47 15.26 22.39 5.45
CA ASP A 47 15.17 21.59 6.67
C ASP A 47 16.37 20.64 6.84
N LYS A 48 17.08 20.33 5.75
CA LYS A 48 18.21 19.38 5.74
C LYS A 48 19.51 19.97 5.13
N ASN A 49 19.47 21.20 4.64
CA ASN A 49 20.57 21.83 3.90
C ASN A 49 21.04 21.01 2.70
N ILE A 50 20.10 20.31 2.03
CA ILE A 50 20.35 19.54 0.81
C ILE A 50 19.82 20.34 -0.37
N ASP A 51 20.72 20.82 -1.22
CA ASP A 51 20.38 21.54 -2.44
C ASP A 51 20.40 20.58 -3.63
N ILE A 52 19.24 20.30 -4.22
CA ILE A 52 19.13 19.47 -5.41
C ILE A 52 19.38 20.36 -6.64
N PRO A 53 20.40 20.10 -7.46
CA PRO A 53 20.65 20.91 -8.65
C PRO A 53 19.51 20.80 -9.67
N ALA A 54 19.37 21.83 -10.52
CA ALA A 54 18.26 21.90 -11.48
C ALA A 54 18.28 20.74 -12.50
N ASP A 55 19.47 20.28 -12.90
CA ASP A 55 19.67 19.14 -13.80
C ASP A 55 19.40 17.76 -13.15
N LYS A 56 19.04 17.74 -11.86
CA LYS A 56 18.62 16.58 -11.08
C LYS A 56 17.14 16.66 -10.64
N ARG A 57 16.38 17.58 -11.21
CA ARG A 57 14.95 17.77 -10.99
C ARG A 57 14.21 17.46 -12.28
N PHE A 58 13.54 16.32 -12.32
CA PHE A 58 12.92 15.78 -13.53
C PHE A 58 11.39 15.86 -13.44
N VAL A 59 10.75 16.20 -14.56
CA VAL A 59 9.29 16.45 -14.62
C VAL A 59 8.67 15.68 -15.78
N GLY A 60 7.47 15.17 -15.58
CA GLY A 60 6.68 14.43 -16.55
C GLY A 60 6.49 12.97 -16.21
N LEU A 61 5.72 12.26 -17.04
CA LEU A 61 5.43 10.83 -16.82
C LEU A 61 6.67 9.94 -16.86
N ASP A 62 7.69 10.31 -17.63
CA ASP A 62 8.96 9.60 -17.75
C ASP A 62 10.07 10.08 -16.77
N ALA A 63 9.74 11.00 -15.86
CA ALA A 63 10.70 11.50 -14.86
C ALA A 63 11.35 10.38 -14.02
N TYR A 64 10.64 9.27 -13.80
CA TYR A 64 11.17 8.12 -13.07
C TYR A 64 12.41 7.49 -13.74
N LYS A 65 12.46 7.42 -15.09
CA LYS A 65 13.61 6.91 -15.83
C LYS A 65 14.83 7.79 -15.59
N GLN A 66 14.63 9.11 -15.70
CA GLN A 66 15.69 10.10 -15.53
C GLN A 66 16.26 10.09 -14.11
N VAL A 67 15.39 9.94 -13.06
CA VAL A 67 15.86 9.76 -11.68
C VAL A 67 16.67 8.48 -11.54
N ILE A 68 16.20 7.35 -12.06
CA ILE A 68 16.88 6.06 -11.95
C ILE A 68 18.22 6.07 -12.68
N ASP A 69 18.29 6.72 -13.85
CA ASP A 69 19.50 6.81 -14.69
C ASP A 69 20.48 7.90 -14.21
N SER A 70 20.09 8.75 -13.23
CA SER A 70 20.91 9.88 -12.76
C SER A 70 22.10 9.50 -11.88
N GLY A 71 22.37 8.21 -11.68
CA GLY A 71 23.49 7.71 -10.87
C GLY A 71 23.15 7.44 -9.40
N VAL A 72 21.86 7.34 -9.03
CA VAL A 72 21.42 6.99 -7.67
C VAL A 72 21.74 5.52 -7.34
N ASP A 73 22.01 5.22 -6.08
CA ASP A 73 22.20 3.85 -5.59
C ASP A 73 20.86 3.18 -5.27
N VAL A 74 19.93 3.96 -4.74
CA VAL A 74 18.62 3.50 -4.25
C VAL A 74 17.52 4.45 -4.72
N VAL A 75 16.30 3.95 -4.88
CA VAL A 75 15.13 4.75 -5.28
C VAL A 75 13.99 4.59 -4.29
N ILE A 76 13.34 5.71 -4.00
CA ILE A 76 12.10 5.79 -3.21
C ILE A 76 10.96 6.04 -4.19
N ILE A 77 10.08 5.05 -4.37
CA ILE A 77 8.97 5.08 -5.32
C ILE A 77 7.67 5.33 -4.57
N ALA A 78 7.14 6.55 -4.65
CA ALA A 78 5.94 7.01 -3.95
C ALA A 78 4.90 7.67 -4.90
N THR A 79 4.93 7.31 -6.17
CA THR A 79 3.94 7.70 -7.18
C THR A 79 2.57 7.06 -6.90
N PRO A 80 1.47 7.48 -7.53
CA PRO A 80 0.21 6.76 -7.45
C PRO A 80 0.39 5.27 -7.77
N PRO A 81 -0.34 4.37 -7.09
CA PRO A 81 -0.07 2.93 -7.09
C PRO A 81 0.02 2.25 -8.46
N VAL A 82 -0.78 2.68 -9.43
CA VAL A 82 -0.79 2.11 -10.80
C VAL A 82 0.58 2.19 -11.49
N PHE A 83 1.39 3.20 -11.17
CA PHE A 83 2.70 3.40 -11.80
C PHE A 83 3.83 2.57 -11.17
N ARG A 84 3.62 2.08 -9.95
CA ARG A 84 4.69 1.42 -9.16
C ARG A 84 5.24 0.15 -9.80
N PRO A 85 4.43 -0.73 -10.42
CA PRO A 85 4.96 -1.91 -11.10
C PRO A 85 5.98 -1.58 -12.18
N VAL A 86 5.68 -0.61 -13.05
CA VAL A 86 6.57 -0.19 -14.14
C VAL A 86 7.83 0.50 -13.60
N HIS A 87 7.69 1.36 -12.60
CA HIS A 87 8.82 2.04 -11.98
C HIS A 87 9.77 1.05 -11.26
N PHE A 88 9.20 0.06 -10.56
CA PHE A 88 9.99 -0.98 -9.90
C PHE A 88 10.71 -1.87 -10.90
N GLN A 89 10.04 -2.25 -11.99
CA GLN A 89 10.65 -3.04 -13.06
C GLN A 89 11.88 -2.31 -13.62
N TYR A 90 11.74 -1.04 -14.00
CA TYR A 90 12.83 -0.25 -14.54
C TYR A 90 13.98 -0.08 -13.53
N ALA A 91 13.66 0.20 -12.26
CA ALA A 91 14.67 0.28 -11.19
C ALA A 91 15.46 -1.03 -11.03
N THR A 92 14.76 -2.18 -11.08
CA THR A 92 15.36 -3.51 -11.00
C THR A 92 16.24 -3.81 -12.21
N GLU A 93 15.79 -3.47 -13.43
CA GLU A 93 16.58 -3.60 -14.66
C GLU A 93 17.92 -2.83 -14.54
N LYS A 94 17.86 -1.61 -13.98
CA LYS A 94 19.01 -0.74 -13.73
C LYS A 94 19.82 -1.06 -12.47
N GLY A 95 19.49 -2.14 -11.78
CA GLY A 95 20.23 -2.62 -10.62
C GLY A 95 20.11 -1.73 -9.37
N LYS A 96 18.96 -1.07 -9.16
CA LYS A 96 18.75 -0.17 -8.01
C LYS A 96 18.01 -0.89 -6.89
N HIS A 97 18.45 -0.69 -5.64
CA HIS A 97 17.66 -1.03 -4.48
C HIS A 97 16.42 -0.15 -4.41
N SER A 98 15.28 -0.69 -3.98
CA SER A 98 14.01 0.02 -4.07
C SER A 98 13.22 0.02 -2.78
N PHE A 99 12.72 1.20 -2.40
CA PHE A 99 11.61 1.36 -1.49
C PHE A 99 10.34 1.59 -2.31
N LEU A 100 9.31 0.77 -2.10
CA LEU A 100 8.03 0.87 -2.79
C LEU A 100 6.94 1.26 -1.79
N GLU A 101 6.33 2.43 -1.95
CA GLU A 101 5.15 2.74 -1.17
C GLU A 101 4.01 1.75 -1.45
N LYS A 102 3.21 1.47 -0.42
CA LYS A 102 1.98 0.66 -0.56
C LYS A 102 0.81 1.51 -1.13
N PRO A 103 -0.16 0.87 -1.80
CA PRO A 103 -0.13 -0.47 -2.39
C PRO A 103 0.83 -0.51 -3.58
N ILE A 104 1.44 -1.65 -3.83
CA ILE A 104 2.45 -1.78 -4.89
C ILE A 104 1.88 -2.15 -6.25
N CYS A 105 0.59 -2.46 -6.32
CA CYS A 105 -0.18 -2.66 -7.56
C CYS A 105 -1.67 -2.44 -7.29
N VAL A 106 -2.46 -2.26 -8.36
CA VAL A 106 -3.92 -2.00 -8.28
C VAL A 106 -4.78 -3.00 -9.04
N ASP A 107 -4.15 -3.89 -9.80
CA ASP A 107 -4.80 -4.85 -10.69
C ASP A 107 -3.96 -6.13 -10.88
N PRO A 108 -4.53 -7.19 -11.49
CA PRO A 108 -3.83 -8.45 -11.74
C PRO A 108 -2.61 -8.33 -12.65
N VAL A 109 -2.60 -7.44 -13.61
CA VAL A 109 -1.44 -7.22 -14.50
C VAL A 109 -0.29 -6.63 -13.72
N GLY A 110 -0.56 -5.60 -12.91
CA GLY A 110 0.42 -5.01 -12.00
C GLY A 110 0.95 -6.02 -10.97
N TYR A 111 0.08 -6.87 -10.41
CA TYR A 111 0.50 -7.95 -9.51
C TYR A 111 1.52 -8.89 -10.17
N ARG A 112 1.23 -9.39 -11.39
CA ARG A 112 2.15 -10.29 -12.10
C ARG A 112 3.48 -9.60 -12.41
N THR A 113 3.44 -8.33 -12.78
CA THR A 113 4.65 -7.51 -13.02
C THR A 113 5.49 -7.41 -11.74
N ILE A 114 4.87 -7.10 -10.59
CA ILE A 114 5.57 -7.07 -9.30
C ILE A 114 6.19 -8.43 -8.97
N MET A 115 5.45 -9.52 -9.08
CA MET A 115 5.95 -10.86 -8.75
C MET A 115 7.14 -11.29 -9.63
N ALA A 116 7.07 -11.00 -10.93
CA ALA A 116 8.17 -11.27 -11.86
C ALA A 116 9.41 -10.40 -11.54
N THR A 117 9.18 -9.12 -11.26
CA THR A 117 10.25 -8.17 -10.94
C THR A 117 10.91 -8.48 -9.59
N ALA A 118 10.13 -8.91 -8.58
CA ALA A 118 10.66 -9.32 -7.29
C ALA A 118 11.66 -10.48 -7.40
N LYS A 119 11.35 -11.49 -8.24
CA LYS A 119 12.28 -12.59 -8.54
C LYS A 119 13.56 -12.11 -9.23
N GLN A 120 13.44 -11.14 -10.14
CA GLN A 120 14.61 -10.55 -10.81
C GLN A 120 15.47 -9.73 -9.83
N ALA A 121 14.82 -8.97 -8.94
CA ALA A 121 15.51 -8.19 -7.90
C ALA A 121 16.27 -9.10 -6.92
N GLU A 122 15.65 -10.22 -6.52
CA GLU A 122 16.29 -11.24 -5.68
C GLU A 122 17.51 -11.85 -6.38
N ALA A 123 17.37 -12.27 -7.63
CA ALA A 123 18.47 -12.83 -8.44
C ALA A 123 19.63 -11.84 -8.62
N LYS A 124 19.36 -10.55 -8.65
CA LYS A 124 20.37 -9.47 -8.70
C LYS A 124 20.88 -9.05 -7.32
N ASN A 125 20.47 -9.72 -6.25
CA ASN A 125 20.84 -9.35 -4.87
C ASN A 125 20.44 -7.90 -4.50
N LEU A 126 19.34 -7.38 -5.05
CA LEU A 126 18.80 -6.08 -4.71
C LEU A 126 17.94 -6.16 -3.45
N ARG A 127 18.00 -5.13 -2.62
CA ARG A 127 17.19 -5.01 -1.40
C ARG A 127 15.94 -4.22 -1.72
N VAL A 128 14.80 -4.86 -1.53
CA VAL A 128 13.48 -4.27 -1.79
C VAL A 128 12.66 -4.28 -0.52
N ILE A 129 12.21 -3.12 -0.11
CA ILE A 129 11.32 -2.93 1.03
C ILE A 129 10.05 -2.23 0.57
N THR A 130 8.96 -2.48 1.27
CA THR A 130 7.66 -1.87 0.96
C THR A 130 7.17 -0.99 2.10
N GLY A 131 6.32 -0.01 1.80
CA GLY A 131 5.71 0.91 2.78
C GLY A 131 4.67 0.22 3.69
N THR A 132 4.88 -1.05 4.01
CA THR A 132 4.09 -1.82 4.98
C THR A 132 4.65 -1.59 6.38
N GLN A 133 4.52 -0.35 6.87
CA GLN A 133 5.18 0.11 8.11
C GLN A 133 4.87 -0.76 9.34
N ARG A 134 3.74 -1.50 9.36
CA ARG A 134 3.39 -2.39 10.48
C ARG A 134 4.38 -3.53 10.67
N HIS A 135 5.03 -4.01 9.61
CA HIS A 135 6.13 -4.98 9.68
C HIS A 135 7.38 -4.45 10.40
N HIS A 136 7.45 -3.13 10.63
CA HIS A 136 8.55 -2.45 11.30
C HIS A 136 8.11 -1.77 12.60
N GLN A 137 6.82 -1.77 12.88
CA GLN A 137 6.22 -1.20 14.09
C GLN A 137 6.35 -2.21 15.24
N ARG A 138 7.12 -1.86 16.27
CA ARG A 138 7.47 -2.80 17.35
C ARG A 138 6.29 -3.51 18.00
N PRO A 139 5.16 -2.84 18.37
CA PRO A 139 4.02 -3.55 18.94
C PRO A 139 3.48 -4.65 18.02
N TYR A 140 3.45 -4.45 16.71
CA TYR A 140 3.07 -5.50 15.76
C TYR A 140 4.10 -6.62 15.68
N VAL A 141 5.38 -6.27 15.59
CA VAL A 141 6.48 -7.25 15.52
C VAL A 141 6.52 -8.13 16.79
N GLU A 142 6.36 -7.54 17.97
CA GLU A 142 6.34 -8.30 19.23
C GLU A 142 5.05 -9.13 19.36
N SER A 143 3.89 -8.60 18.96
CA SER A 143 2.64 -9.35 18.89
C SER A 143 2.78 -10.58 17.97
N TYR A 144 3.36 -10.38 16.78
CA TYR A 144 3.63 -11.49 15.85
C TYR A 144 4.49 -12.58 16.49
N LYS A 145 5.58 -12.20 17.17
CA LYS A 145 6.43 -13.16 17.88
C LYS A 145 5.66 -13.96 18.93
N LYS A 146 4.82 -13.28 19.74
CA LYS A 146 4.01 -13.94 20.77
C LYS A 146 2.97 -14.90 20.19
N ILE A 147 2.40 -14.56 19.06
CA ILE A 147 1.48 -15.44 18.31
C ILE A 147 2.23 -16.65 17.76
N MET A 148 3.43 -16.45 17.16
CA MET A 148 4.27 -17.54 16.68
C MET A 148 4.82 -18.43 17.80
N GLU A 149 5.00 -17.91 19.02
CA GLU A 149 5.28 -18.69 20.24
C GLU A 149 4.06 -19.53 20.70
N GLY A 150 2.90 -19.39 20.04
CA GLY A 150 1.70 -20.20 20.28
C GLY A 150 0.77 -19.67 21.39
N MET A 151 0.89 -18.39 21.78
CA MET A 151 0.08 -17.83 22.86
C MET A 151 -1.44 -17.86 22.57
N ILE A 152 -1.86 -17.73 21.31
CA ILE A 152 -3.28 -17.89 20.91
C ILE A 152 -3.58 -19.28 20.33
N GLY A 153 -2.59 -20.18 20.25
CA GLY A 153 -2.73 -21.47 19.58
C GLY A 153 -2.76 -21.34 18.06
N GLU A 154 -3.45 -22.27 17.38
CA GLU A 154 -3.68 -22.21 15.92
C GLU A 154 -4.67 -21.11 15.59
N ILE A 155 -4.41 -20.32 14.56
CA ILE A 155 -5.33 -19.26 14.10
C ILE A 155 -6.56 -19.93 13.48
N THR A 156 -7.75 -19.53 13.96
CA THR A 156 -9.06 -20.06 13.52
C THR A 156 -9.86 -19.07 12.69
N GLY A 157 -9.43 -17.82 12.61
CA GLY A 157 -10.06 -16.77 11.83
C GLY A 157 -9.71 -15.38 12.35
N GLY A 158 -10.34 -14.37 11.77
CA GLY A 158 -10.17 -13.00 12.25
C GLY A 158 -11.01 -11.99 11.50
N THR A 159 -11.02 -10.79 12.03
CA THR A 159 -11.71 -9.64 11.44
C THR A 159 -10.75 -8.46 11.35
N VAL A 160 -10.75 -7.78 10.21
CA VAL A 160 -9.88 -6.63 9.96
C VAL A 160 -10.72 -5.42 9.55
N TYR A 161 -10.35 -4.24 10.06
CA TYR A 161 -11.14 -3.03 9.91
C TYR A 161 -10.30 -1.84 9.44
N TRP A 162 -10.84 -1.09 8.47
CA TRP A 162 -10.38 0.26 8.17
C TRP A 162 -11.59 1.18 7.97
N ASN A 163 -12.23 1.56 9.05
CA ASN A 163 -13.37 2.46 9.06
C ASN A 163 -12.93 3.84 9.50
N GLN A 164 -13.02 4.81 8.62
CA GLN A 164 -12.61 6.19 8.87
C GLN A 164 -13.49 7.19 8.10
N SER A 165 -13.26 8.46 8.33
CA SER A 165 -13.83 9.54 7.51
C SER A 165 -13.24 9.53 6.10
N MET A 166 -13.91 10.20 5.18
CA MET A 166 -13.45 10.38 3.80
C MET A 166 -12.05 11.03 3.80
N LEU A 167 -11.21 10.59 2.88
CA LEU A 167 -9.91 11.24 2.65
C LEU A 167 -10.10 12.57 1.90
N TRP A 168 -9.00 13.23 1.64
CA TRP A 168 -8.97 14.44 0.85
C TRP A 168 -9.46 14.19 -0.59
N PHE A 169 -9.99 15.24 -1.21
CA PHE A 169 -10.25 15.31 -2.65
C PHE A 169 -9.78 16.67 -3.17
N ARG A 170 -9.71 16.80 -4.49
CA ARG A 170 -9.38 18.06 -5.15
C ARG A 170 -10.51 18.44 -6.09
N GLU A 171 -10.97 19.66 -5.94
CA GLU A 171 -11.89 20.24 -6.93
C GLU A 171 -11.13 20.50 -8.23
N ARG A 172 -11.75 20.12 -9.35
CA ARG A 172 -11.17 20.31 -10.67
C ARG A 172 -10.99 21.80 -10.96
N GLN A 173 -9.76 22.19 -11.28
CA GLN A 173 -9.48 23.53 -11.76
C GLN A 173 -9.73 23.62 -13.27
N LYS A 174 -10.08 24.83 -13.74
CA LYS A 174 -10.48 25.07 -15.14
C LYS A 174 -9.33 24.78 -16.12
N GLU A 175 -8.11 25.04 -15.72
CA GLU A 175 -6.89 24.85 -16.51
C GLU A 175 -6.40 23.41 -16.58
N TRP A 176 -6.87 22.53 -15.70
CA TRP A 176 -6.44 21.13 -15.69
C TRP A 176 -7.16 20.32 -16.75
N ASN A 177 -6.42 19.63 -17.59
CA ASN A 177 -7.01 18.61 -18.46
C ASN A 177 -7.46 17.38 -17.63
N ASP A 178 -8.09 16.40 -18.28
CA ASP A 178 -8.69 15.25 -17.59
C ASP A 178 -7.66 14.42 -16.85
N CYS A 179 -6.53 14.10 -17.51
CA CYS A 179 -5.48 13.28 -16.93
C CYS A 179 -4.78 13.99 -15.75
N GLU A 180 -4.47 15.28 -15.89
CA GLU A 180 -3.90 16.09 -14.80
C GLU A 180 -4.83 16.12 -13.59
N TYR A 181 -6.13 16.36 -13.81
CA TYR A 181 -7.12 16.33 -12.74
C TYR A 181 -7.12 14.99 -12.01
N MET A 182 -7.22 13.88 -12.76
CA MET A 182 -7.25 12.56 -12.15
C MET A 182 -5.96 12.27 -11.36
N ILE A 183 -4.78 12.58 -11.89
CA ILE A 183 -3.51 12.36 -11.18
C ILE A 183 -3.41 13.27 -9.94
N LYS A 184 -3.87 14.52 -10.00
CA LYS A 184 -3.88 15.43 -8.84
C LYS A 184 -4.88 14.99 -7.77
N ASP A 185 -5.97 14.33 -8.14
CA ASP A 185 -7.02 13.76 -7.28
C ASP A 185 -6.93 12.21 -7.18
N TRP A 186 -5.76 11.65 -7.37
CA TRP A 186 -5.49 10.23 -7.65
C TRP A 186 -6.14 9.26 -6.67
N VAL A 187 -6.28 9.63 -5.41
CA VAL A 187 -6.84 8.75 -4.36
C VAL A 187 -8.30 8.38 -4.62
N ASN A 188 -9.03 9.18 -5.40
CA ASN A 188 -10.45 9.02 -5.70
C ASN A 188 -10.73 8.26 -7.01
N TRP A 189 -9.69 7.91 -7.78
CA TRP A 189 -9.83 7.23 -9.05
C TRP A 189 -9.33 5.79 -8.97
N LYS A 190 -10.22 4.83 -9.27
CA LYS A 190 -9.97 3.39 -9.18
C LYS A 190 -8.71 2.95 -9.93
N TRP A 191 -8.50 3.46 -11.15
CA TRP A 191 -7.34 3.11 -11.96
C TRP A 191 -6.01 3.55 -11.35
N LEU A 192 -6.00 4.65 -10.58
CA LEU A 192 -4.80 5.19 -9.95
C LEU A 192 -4.48 4.57 -8.59
N SER A 193 -5.51 4.41 -7.76
CA SER A 193 -5.36 4.01 -6.35
C SER A 193 -5.78 2.57 -6.07
N GLY A 194 -6.60 1.97 -6.92
CA GLY A 194 -7.16 0.63 -6.69
C GLY A 194 -8.43 0.62 -5.82
N ASP A 195 -9.02 1.79 -5.52
CA ASP A 195 -10.05 2.00 -4.51
C ASP A 195 -9.52 1.88 -3.06
N HIS A 196 -10.25 2.41 -2.07
CA HIS A 196 -9.78 2.52 -0.69
C HIS A 196 -9.55 1.17 0.01
N ILE A 197 -10.19 0.09 -0.45
CA ILE A 197 -9.91 -1.26 0.03
C ILE A 197 -8.45 -1.68 -0.31
N VAL A 198 -7.95 -1.30 -1.47
CA VAL A 198 -6.57 -1.55 -1.91
C VAL A 198 -5.62 -0.49 -1.36
N GLU A 199 -6.03 0.79 -1.41
CA GLU A 199 -5.14 1.91 -1.05
C GLU A 199 -4.93 2.05 0.47
N GLN A 200 -5.98 1.84 1.28
CA GLN A 200 -5.90 1.99 2.74
C GLN A 200 -6.02 0.66 3.48
N HIS A 201 -7.08 -0.09 3.21
CA HIS A 201 -7.41 -1.28 4.00
C HIS A 201 -6.44 -2.45 3.77
N VAL A 202 -5.65 -2.40 2.70
CA VAL A 202 -4.57 -3.36 2.47
C VAL A 202 -3.64 -3.52 3.68
N HIS A 203 -3.44 -2.47 4.49
CA HIS A 203 -2.65 -2.57 5.72
C HIS A 203 -3.16 -3.61 6.71
N ASN A 204 -4.48 -3.72 6.87
CA ASN A 204 -5.09 -4.67 7.82
C ASN A 204 -5.17 -6.07 7.21
N ILE A 205 -5.47 -6.18 5.90
CA ILE A 205 -5.43 -7.43 5.15
C ILE A 205 -4.00 -8.01 5.22
N ASP A 206 -2.99 -7.16 5.05
CA ASP A 206 -1.57 -7.51 5.14
C ASP A 206 -1.19 -8.05 6.51
N VAL A 207 -1.63 -7.44 7.60
CA VAL A 207 -1.38 -7.96 8.95
C VAL A 207 -1.95 -9.37 9.13
N PHE A 208 -3.18 -9.63 8.65
CA PHE A 208 -3.76 -10.95 8.77
C PHE A 208 -3.00 -12.00 7.93
N THR A 209 -2.66 -11.67 6.68
CA THR A 209 -1.89 -12.59 5.82
C THR A 209 -0.48 -12.82 6.38
N TRP A 210 0.17 -11.79 6.92
CA TRP A 210 1.46 -11.92 7.60
C TRP A 210 1.38 -12.80 8.84
N PHE A 211 0.43 -12.53 9.75
CA PHE A 211 0.30 -13.25 11.03
C PHE A 211 -0.12 -14.71 10.85
N SER A 212 -0.99 -14.99 9.89
CA SER A 212 -1.44 -16.35 9.59
C SER A 212 -0.49 -17.12 8.68
N GLY A 213 0.32 -16.42 7.88
CA GLY A 213 1.11 -17.03 6.80
C GLY A 213 0.27 -17.54 5.63
N LEU A 214 -1.03 -17.20 5.58
CA LEU A 214 -2.00 -17.73 4.62
C LEU A 214 -2.40 -16.67 3.58
N LYS A 215 -2.75 -17.14 2.39
CA LYS A 215 -3.39 -16.32 1.35
C LYS A 215 -4.86 -16.73 1.16
N PRO A 216 -5.74 -15.85 0.70
CA PRO A 216 -7.11 -16.23 0.38
C PRO A 216 -7.15 -17.05 -0.91
N VAL A 217 -8.07 -18.04 -0.95
CA VAL A 217 -8.39 -18.81 -2.16
C VAL A 217 -9.68 -18.33 -2.79
N LYS A 218 -10.58 -17.70 -2.00
CA LYS A 218 -11.87 -17.18 -2.45
C LYS A 218 -12.20 -15.85 -1.74
N ALA A 219 -13.02 -15.04 -2.40
CA ALA A 219 -13.64 -13.86 -1.80
C ALA A 219 -15.09 -13.71 -2.27
N VAL A 220 -15.97 -13.36 -1.32
CA VAL A 220 -17.34 -12.92 -1.59
C VAL A 220 -17.50 -11.56 -0.94
N GLY A 221 -17.83 -10.55 -1.75
CA GLY A 221 -17.81 -9.16 -1.32
C GLY A 221 -19.11 -8.42 -1.56
N PHE A 222 -19.40 -7.50 -0.64
CA PHE A 222 -20.44 -6.47 -0.75
C PHE A 222 -19.78 -5.11 -0.66
N GLY A 223 -20.35 -4.14 -1.37
CA GLY A 223 -19.89 -2.76 -1.30
C GLY A 223 -20.83 -1.84 -2.07
N SER A 224 -20.65 -0.55 -1.85
CA SER A 224 -21.44 0.45 -2.55
C SER A 224 -20.80 1.83 -2.48
N ARG A 225 -21.35 2.76 -3.28
CA ARG A 225 -21.07 4.19 -3.20
C ARG A 225 -22.28 4.92 -2.65
N GLN A 226 -22.13 5.63 -1.53
CA GLN A 226 -23.22 6.35 -0.87
C GLN A 226 -22.96 7.86 -0.77
N ARG A 227 -21.74 8.27 -0.45
CA ARG A 227 -21.42 9.66 -0.08
C ARG A 227 -20.25 10.28 -0.85
N ARG A 228 -19.46 9.51 -1.60
CA ARG A 228 -18.36 10.08 -2.38
C ARG A 228 -18.87 11.10 -3.39
N ILE A 229 -18.16 12.21 -3.49
CA ILE A 229 -18.51 13.35 -4.36
C ILE A 229 -17.69 13.38 -5.65
N THR A 230 -16.58 12.67 -5.71
CA THR A 230 -15.67 12.63 -6.87
C THR A 230 -15.16 11.20 -7.12
N GLY A 231 -14.58 10.97 -8.30
CA GLY A 231 -14.01 9.69 -8.70
C GLY A 231 -15.05 8.62 -9.03
N ASP A 232 -14.58 7.40 -9.19
CA ASP A 232 -15.36 6.23 -9.63
C ASP A 232 -15.35 5.06 -8.62
N GLN A 233 -15.02 5.33 -7.37
CA GLN A 233 -14.84 4.35 -6.30
C GLN A 233 -16.09 4.13 -5.46
N TYR A 234 -16.12 3.01 -4.74
CA TYR A 234 -17.01 2.80 -3.61
C TYR A 234 -16.56 3.59 -2.38
N ASP A 235 -17.39 3.65 -1.34
CA ASP A 235 -17.02 4.22 -0.04
C ASP A 235 -17.20 3.25 1.12
N ASN A 236 -17.64 2.02 0.84
CA ASN A 236 -17.69 0.94 1.82
C ASN A 236 -17.55 -0.43 1.15
N PHE A 237 -16.91 -1.37 1.88
CA PHE A 237 -16.77 -2.77 1.51
C PHE A 237 -16.93 -3.65 2.75
N SER A 238 -17.53 -4.83 2.54
CA SER A 238 -17.58 -5.94 3.49
C SER A 238 -17.27 -7.21 2.73
N ILE A 239 -16.16 -7.86 3.02
CA ILE A 239 -15.65 -9.01 2.26
C ILE A 239 -15.42 -10.17 3.20
N ASP A 240 -15.89 -11.34 2.83
CA ASP A 240 -15.52 -12.60 3.42
C ASP A 240 -14.47 -13.30 2.56
N PHE A 241 -13.28 -13.48 3.11
CA PHE A 241 -12.20 -14.23 2.47
C PHE A 241 -12.12 -15.63 3.06
N THR A 242 -12.18 -16.67 2.22
CA THR A 242 -11.80 -18.03 2.61
C THR A 242 -10.30 -18.20 2.35
N MET A 243 -9.54 -18.52 3.39
CA MET A 243 -8.10 -18.77 3.30
C MET A 243 -7.81 -20.19 2.82
N GLU A 244 -6.56 -20.47 2.40
CA GLU A 244 -6.19 -21.77 1.81
C GLU A 244 -6.36 -22.98 2.74
N ASN A 245 -6.39 -22.78 4.06
CA ASN A 245 -6.69 -23.82 5.05
C ASN A 245 -8.18 -23.89 5.46
N GLY A 246 -9.05 -23.09 4.82
CA GLY A 246 -10.49 -23.06 5.07
C GLY A 246 -10.96 -22.14 6.19
N ILE A 247 -10.07 -21.43 6.91
CA ILE A 247 -10.48 -20.40 7.87
C ILE A 247 -10.93 -19.14 7.15
N HIS A 248 -11.68 -18.29 7.86
CA HIS A 248 -12.23 -17.06 7.30
C HIS A 248 -11.55 -15.81 7.87
N MET A 249 -11.28 -14.84 6.99
CA MET A 249 -10.97 -13.46 7.36
C MET A 249 -12.11 -12.57 6.91
N HIS A 250 -12.81 -11.95 7.86
CA HIS A 250 -13.83 -10.94 7.55
C HIS A 250 -13.17 -9.56 7.50
N SER A 251 -13.31 -8.86 6.38
CA SER A 251 -12.68 -7.59 6.06
C SER A 251 -13.75 -6.52 5.85
N MET A 252 -13.70 -5.44 6.64
CA MET A 252 -14.63 -4.31 6.53
C MET A 252 -13.90 -2.99 6.44
N CYS A 253 -14.22 -2.19 5.43
CA CYS A 253 -13.68 -0.84 5.34
C CYS A 253 -14.72 0.18 4.86
N ARG A 254 -14.58 1.42 5.33
CA ARG A 254 -15.50 2.51 5.02
C ARG A 254 -14.80 3.86 5.09
N GLN A 255 -15.12 4.73 4.15
CA GLN A 255 -14.68 6.14 4.12
C GLN A 255 -15.91 7.05 4.03
N ILE A 256 -16.63 7.21 5.13
CA ILE A 256 -17.86 8.04 5.23
C ILE A 256 -17.77 8.88 6.50
N ASP A 257 -17.95 10.20 6.37
CA ASP A 257 -17.96 11.13 7.48
C ASP A 257 -19.13 10.90 8.44
N GLY A 258 -18.92 11.19 9.71
CA GLY A 258 -19.94 11.06 10.76
C GLY A 258 -20.27 9.62 11.15
N CYS A 259 -19.50 8.64 10.70
CA CYS A 259 -19.64 7.23 11.08
C CYS A 259 -18.57 6.82 12.11
N VAL A 260 -18.84 5.73 12.83
CA VAL A 260 -17.87 5.16 13.80
C VAL A 260 -16.57 4.81 13.09
N SER A 261 -15.46 5.27 13.64
CA SER A 261 -14.10 4.94 13.20
C SER A 261 -13.55 3.72 13.92
N ASN A 262 -12.92 2.81 13.17
CA ASN A 262 -12.20 1.66 13.70
C ASN A 262 -11.11 1.26 12.70
N VAL A 263 -9.84 1.32 13.10
CA VAL A 263 -8.71 0.83 12.31
C VAL A 263 -7.95 -0.16 13.19
N SER A 264 -8.28 -1.44 13.04
CA SER A 264 -7.74 -2.50 13.88
C SER A 264 -7.83 -3.87 13.21
N GLU A 265 -7.16 -4.84 13.81
CA GLU A 265 -7.26 -6.26 13.52
C GLU A 265 -7.62 -7.03 14.81
N PHE A 266 -8.46 -8.04 14.66
CA PHE A 266 -8.80 -9.01 15.70
C PHE A 266 -8.54 -10.41 15.16
N ILE A 267 -7.58 -11.13 15.74
CA ILE A 267 -7.20 -12.48 15.31
C ILE A 267 -7.56 -13.48 16.42
N GLN A 268 -8.29 -14.52 16.03
CA GLN A 268 -8.76 -15.59 16.92
C GLN A 268 -7.92 -16.84 16.72
N GLY A 269 -7.68 -17.54 17.81
CA GLY A 269 -6.99 -18.82 17.83
C GLY A 269 -7.61 -19.82 18.81
N THR A 270 -7.10 -21.04 18.81
CA THR A 270 -7.61 -22.15 19.61
C THR A 270 -7.41 -21.98 21.12
N LYS A 271 -6.50 -21.06 21.55
CA LYS A 271 -6.18 -20.81 22.97
C LYS A 271 -6.49 -19.38 23.42
N GLY A 272 -6.83 -18.49 22.49
CA GLY A 272 -7.07 -17.09 22.83
C GLY A 272 -7.22 -16.21 21.59
N SER A 273 -7.11 -14.91 21.78
CA SER A 273 -7.22 -13.92 20.71
C SER A 273 -6.23 -12.78 20.89
N TRP A 274 -5.89 -12.11 19.78
CA TRP A 274 -5.12 -10.88 19.77
C TRP A 274 -5.95 -9.72 19.21
N ASP A 275 -5.83 -8.55 19.85
CA ASP A 275 -6.51 -7.32 19.46
C ASP A 275 -5.48 -6.20 19.28
N SER A 276 -5.35 -5.69 18.05
CA SER A 276 -4.42 -4.61 17.74
C SER A 276 -4.83 -3.26 18.32
N SER A 277 -6.10 -3.06 18.64
CA SER A 277 -6.59 -1.79 19.21
C SER A 277 -6.06 -1.55 20.64
N THR A 278 -5.76 -2.62 21.36
CA THR A 278 -5.20 -2.59 22.71
C THR A 278 -3.79 -3.18 22.79
N MET A 279 -3.30 -3.82 21.72
CA MET A 279 -2.07 -4.62 21.66
C MET A 279 -2.02 -5.66 22.79
N GLU A 280 -3.13 -6.37 22.98
CA GLU A 280 -3.32 -7.40 24.01
C GLU A 280 -3.55 -8.78 23.41
N ILE A 281 -3.04 -9.80 24.11
CA ILE A 281 -3.44 -11.19 23.91
C ILE A 281 -4.27 -11.60 25.14
N LYS A 282 -5.44 -12.19 24.88
CA LYS A 282 -6.35 -12.72 25.89
C LYS A 282 -6.49 -14.23 25.72
N ASP A 283 -6.63 -14.94 26.85
CA ASP A 283 -7.01 -16.35 26.86
C ASP A 283 -8.52 -16.52 26.52
N LEU A 284 -8.98 -17.77 26.41
CA LEU A 284 -10.39 -18.06 26.13
C LEU A 284 -11.36 -17.63 27.24
N ALA A 285 -10.85 -17.41 28.47
CA ALA A 285 -11.63 -16.88 29.57
C ALA A 285 -11.71 -15.34 29.59
N GLY A 286 -10.98 -14.68 28.67
CA GLY A 286 -10.94 -13.22 28.53
C GLY A 286 -9.89 -12.54 29.40
N ASN A 287 -9.02 -13.28 30.10
CA ASN A 287 -7.94 -12.70 30.89
C ASN A 287 -6.81 -12.21 29.94
N VAL A 288 -6.23 -11.03 30.22
CA VAL A 288 -5.07 -10.53 29.51
C VAL A 288 -3.85 -11.34 29.95
N VAL A 289 -3.28 -12.12 29.01
CA VAL A 289 -2.08 -12.95 29.25
C VAL A 289 -0.80 -12.30 28.71
N TRP A 290 -0.94 -11.33 27.82
CA TRP A 290 0.14 -10.50 27.34
C TRP A 290 -0.38 -9.15 26.86
N LYS A 291 0.42 -8.10 27.06
CA LYS A 291 0.17 -6.75 26.57
C LYS A 291 1.50 -6.11 26.20
N TYR A 292 1.51 -5.37 25.09
CA TYR A 292 2.69 -4.62 24.69
C TYR A 292 2.98 -3.46 25.67
N ASP A 293 4.22 -3.33 26.07
CA ASP A 293 4.68 -2.30 27.03
C ASP A 293 5.25 -1.08 26.27
N TYR A 294 4.41 -0.07 26.04
CA TYR A 294 4.80 1.18 25.40
C TYR A 294 5.76 2.03 26.22
N GLU A 295 5.72 1.92 27.56
CA GLU A 295 6.63 2.70 28.41
C GLU A 295 8.04 2.11 28.36
N ALA A 296 8.15 0.79 28.34
CA ALA A 296 9.43 0.11 28.10
C ALA A 296 9.99 0.42 26.70
N GLU A 297 9.12 0.54 25.66
CA GLU A 297 9.57 0.95 24.33
C GLU A 297 10.21 2.33 24.36
N LYS A 298 9.53 3.32 24.92
CA LYS A 298 10.04 4.69 25.03
C LYS A 298 11.34 4.80 25.83
N ALA A 299 11.45 4.00 26.89
CA ALA A 299 12.66 3.98 27.73
C ALA A 299 13.87 3.36 26.99
N ASN A 300 13.65 2.34 26.15
CA ASN A 300 14.72 1.56 25.55
C ASN A 300 15.10 1.99 24.13
N PHE A 301 14.24 2.70 23.41
CA PHE A 301 14.45 3.04 22.01
C PHE A 301 14.29 4.52 21.73
N LYS A 302 15.32 5.13 21.13
CA LYS A 302 15.30 6.53 20.68
C LYS A 302 14.42 6.76 19.45
N GLN A 303 14.34 5.73 18.57
CA GLN A 303 13.53 5.79 17.36
C GLN A 303 12.40 4.76 17.47
N THR A 304 11.16 5.24 17.41
CA THR A 304 9.94 4.43 17.50
C THR A 304 8.99 4.64 16.31
N ASP A 305 9.23 5.69 15.48
CA ASP A 305 8.44 5.94 14.29
C ASP A 305 8.58 4.80 13.27
N PRO A 306 7.50 4.04 12.97
CA PRO A 306 7.57 2.89 12.08
C PRO A 306 7.96 3.26 10.63
N TYR A 307 7.59 4.45 10.17
CA TYR A 307 7.97 4.94 8.85
C TYR A 307 9.48 5.20 8.73
N THR A 308 10.13 5.61 9.80
CA THR A 308 11.59 5.72 9.83
C THR A 308 12.24 4.35 10.02
N LEU A 309 11.65 3.46 10.83
CA LEU A 309 12.17 2.13 11.09
C LEU A 309 12.21 1.24 9.84
N GLU A 310 11.25 1.37 8.92
CA GLU A 310 11.33 0.65 7.64
C GLU A 310 12.59 1.05 6.86
N HIS A 311 12.93 2.32 6.79
CA HIS A 311 14.16 2.78 6.15
C HIS A 311 15.44 2.38 6.91
N VAL A 312 15.41 2.34 8.25
CA VAL A 312 16.52 1.82 9.07
C VAL A 312 16.81 0.37 8.69
N ASN A 313 15.77 -0.48 8.64
CA ASN A 313 15.90 -1.88 8.28
C ASN A 313 16.43 -2.06 6.84
N TRP A 314 15.94 -1.24 5.91
CA TRP A 314 16.39 -1.25 4.52
C TRP A 314 17.86 -0.87 4.38
N ILE A 315 18.28 0.25 4.94
CA ILE A 315 19.68 0.72 4.89
C ILE A 315 20.62 -0.28 5.55
N ASN A 316 20.23 -0.84 6.71
CA ASN A 316 21.01 -1.85 7.41
C ASN A 316 21.16 -3.15 6.57
N SER A 317 20.09 -3.55 5.87
CA SER A 317 20.12 -4.69 4.94
C SER A 317 21.10 -4.46 3.78
N ILE A 318 21.07 -3.26 3.17
CA ILE A 318 22.00 -2.88 2.10
C ILE A 318 23.45 -2.88 2.61
N ARG A 319 23.72 -2.16 3.70
CA ARG A 319 25.08 -2.01 4.26
C ARG A 319 25.64 -3.31 4.82
N GLY A 320 24.79 -4.12 5.42
CA GLY A 320 25.15 -5.42 5.98
C GLY A 320 25.13 -6.55 4.96
N ASN A 321 24.82 -6.27 3.70
CA ASN A 321 24.65 -7.26 2.62
C ASN A 321 23.71 -8.42 3.01
N LYS A 322 22.63 -8.13 3.79
CA LYS A 322 21.63 -9.13 4.20
C LYS A 322 20.47 -9.14 3.22
N PRO A 323 19.91 -10.31 2.86
CA PRO A 323 18.72 -10.36 2.00
C PRO A 323 17.56 -9.59 2.61
N LEU A 324 16.83 -8.85 1.77
CA LEU A 324 15.56 -8.20 2.12
C LEU A 324 14.73 -8.07 0.84
N GLN A 325 13.61 -8.79 0.77
CA GLN A 325 12.71 -8.78 -0.38
C GLN A 325 11.26 -8.89 0.10
N GLN A 326 10.58 -7.75 0.26
CA GLN A 326 9.19 -7.71 0.74
C GLN A 326 8.15 -7.62 -0.38
N ALA A 327 8.56 -7.34 -1.63
CA ALA A 327 7.61 -7.09 -2.71
C ALA A 327 6.67 -8.27 -2.99
N SER A 328 7.15 -9.51 -2.90
CA SER A 328 6.31 -10.70 -3.14
C SER A 328 5.23 -10.86 -2.07
N GLU A 329 5.58 -10.69 -0.80
CA GLU A 329 4.64 -10.79 0.33
C GLU A 329 3.59 -9.67 0.26
N THR A 330 4.02 -8.43 0.05
CA THR A 330 3.12 -7.29 -0.12
C THR A 330 2.23 -7.44 -1.36
N ALA A 331 2.72 -8.04 -2.44
CA ALA A 331 1.90 -8.31 -3.62
C ALA A 331 0.76 -9.30 -3.31
N ILE A 332 0.98 -10.30 -2.45
CA ILE A 332 -0.07 -11.23 -2.00
C ILE A 332 -1.19 -10.48 -1.28
N SER A 333 -0.85 -9.63 -0.31
CA SER A 333 -1.82 -8.80 0.40
C SER A 333 -2.57 -7.85 -0.51
N ASN A 334 -1.87 -7.25 -1.50
CA ASN A 334 -2.50 -6.39 -2.51
C ASN A 334 -3.47 -7.19 -3.40
N MET A 335 -3.09 -8.40 -3.85
CA MET A 335 -3.98 -9.25 -4.64
C MET A 335 -5.21 -9.69 -3.85
N ALA A 336 -5.08 -9.96 -2.56
CA ALA A 336 -6.22 -10.23 -1.68
C ALA A 336 -7.21 -9.04 -1.68
N ALA A 337 -6.71 -7.82 -1.48
CA ALA A 337 -7.54 -6.61 -1.54
C ALA A 337 -8.20 -6.42 -2.92
N ILE A 338 -7.46 -6.67 -4.02
CA ILE A 338 -7.97 -6.62 -5.40
C ILE A 338 -9.09 -7.66 -5.59
N MET A 339 -8.89 -8.91 -5.12
CA MET A 339 -9.91 -9.96 -5.16
C MET A 339 -11.21 -9.52 -4.47
N GLY A 340 -11.11 -9.00 -3.27
CA GLY A 340 -12.27 -8.53 -2.50
C GLY A 340 -12.99 -7.38 -3.22
N ARG A 341 -12.25 -6.44 -3.79
CA ARG A 341 -12.80 -5.36 -4.60
C ARG A 341 -13.57 -5.88 -5.81
N GLU A 342 -12.97 -6.76 -6.60
CA GLU A 342 -13.60 -7.28 -7.82
C GLU A 342 -14.84 -8.11 -7.50
N SER A 343 -14.82 -8.86 -6.39
CA SER A 343 -16.00 -9.57 -5.90
C SER A 343 -17.14 -8.59 -5.57
N ALA A 344 -16.86 -7.53 -4.82
CA ALA A 344 -17.87 -6.52 -4.48
C ALA A 344 -18.38 -5.75 -5.70
N TYR A 345 -17.52 -5.47 -6.69
CA TYR A 345 -17.88 -4.76 -7.91
C TYR A 345 -18.76 -5.60 -8.85
N SER A 346 -18.50 -6.89 -8.95
CA SER A 346 -19.25 -7.79 -9.82
C SER A 346 -20.47 -8.43 -9.15
N GLY A 347 -20.45 -8.56 -7.81
CA GLY A 347 -21.40 -9.35 -7.03
C GLY A 347 -21.16 -10.87 -7.16
N ALA A 348 -20.05 -11.30 -7.75
CA ALA A 348 -19.71 -12.70 -7.93
C ALA A 348 -18.62 -13.15 -6.94
N GLU A 349 -18.56 -14.46 -6.66
CA GLU A 349 -17.40 -15.07 -6.01
C GLU A 349 -16.18 -14.90 -6.93
N THR A 350 -15.06 -14.46 -6.36
CA THR A 350 -13.76 -14.43 -7.04
C THR A 350 -12.84 -15.49 -6.43
N THR A 351 -11.99 -16.10 -7.27
CA THR A 351 -10.97 -17.05 -6.80
C THR A 351 -9.57 -16.51 -7.06
N TRP A 352 -8.61 -16.94 -6.24
CA TRP A 352 -7.21 -16.55 -6.38
C TRP A 352 -6.66 -16.87 -7.77
N ASP A 353 -6.90 -18.08 -8.26
CA ASP A 353 -6.39 -18.54 -9.55
C ASP A 353 -7.00 -17.74 -10.71
N ALA A 354 -8.31 -17.49 -10.69
CA ALA A 354 -8.97 -16.67 -11.70
C ALA A 354 -8.44 -15.24 -11.70
N MET A 355 -8.25 -14.65 -10.51
CA MET A 355 -7.74 -13.28 -10.41
C MET A 355 -6.28 -13.15 -10.82
N THR A 356 -5.41 -14.08 -10.39
CA THR A 356 -4.00 -14.03 -10.79
C THR A 356 -3.78 -14.27 -12.29
N ALA A 357 -4.67 -15.01 -12.95
CA ALA A 357 -4.68 -15.22 -14.40
C ALA A 357 -5.41 -14.12 -15.19
N SER A 358 -6.18 -13.24 -14.51
CA SER A 358 -7.03 -12.25 -15.16
C SER A 358 -6.21 -11.25 -16.01
N PRO A 359 -6.68 -10.90 -17.23
CA PRO A 359 -6.06 -9.86 -18.06
C PRO A 359 -6.45 -8.44 -17.63
N LEU A 360 -7.18 -8.28 -16.53
CA LEU A 360 -7.63 -6.98 -16.04
C LEU A 360 -6.43 -6.07 -15.80
N ASP A 361 -6.44 -4.94 -16.49
CA ASP A 361 -5.48 -3.87 -16.43
C ASP A 361 -6.24 -2.55 -16.37
N TYR A 362 -6.03 -1.79 -15.32
CA TYR A 362 -6.68 -0.48 -15.17
C TYR A 362 -5.89 0.66 -15.78
N THR A 363 -4.67 0.42 -16.24
CA THR A 363 -3.86 1.44 -16.89
C THR A 363 -4.49 1.86 -18.23
N PRO A 364 -4.80 3.14 -18.45
CA PRO A 364 -5.27 3.62 -19.74
C PRO A 364 -4.24 3.31 -20.84
N LYS A 365 -4.69 2.77 -21.99
CA LYS A 365 -3.81 2.34 -23.10
C LYS A 365 -2.97 3.48 -23.67
N ASP A 366 -3.55 4.68 -23.79
CA ASP A 366 -2.91 5.84 -24.38
C ASP A 366 -2.65 6.92 -23.31
N LEU A 367 -2.02 6.51 -22.20
CA LEU A 367 -1.77 7.41 -21.08
C LEU A 367 -0.83 8.56 -21.50
N ASN A 368 -1.36 9.76 -21.48
CA ASN A 368 -0.63 11.01 -21.68
C ASN A 368 -1.27 12.10 -20.81
N LEU A 369 -0.53 13.19 -20.59
CA LEU A 369 -1.05 14.35 -19.87
C LEU A 369 -1.98 15.16 -20.78
N GLY A 370 -3.16 14.62 -21.07
CA GLY A 370 -4.12 15.21 -22.00
C GLY A 370 -5.58 14.90 -21.67
N LYS A 371 -6.42 15.03 -22.69
CA LYS A 371 -7.83 14.71 -22.59
C LYS A 371 -8.03 13.20 -22.49
N MET A 372 -8.93 12.76 -21.63
CA MET A 372 -9.33 11.36 -21.45
C MET A 372 -10.84 11.20 -21.73
N ASP A 373 -11.26 10.02 -22.12
CA ASP A 373 -12.68 9.70 -22.20
C ASP A 373 -13.25 9.44 -20.80
N MET A 374 -13.76 10.49 -20.18
CA MET A 374 -14.29 10.44 -18.81
C MET A 374 -15.52 9.52 -18.69
N SER A 375 -16.21 9.17 -19.79
CA SER A 375 -17.37 8.27 -19.75
C SER A 375 -17.03 6.84 -19.41
N THR A 376 -15.75 6.45 -19.55
CA THR A 376 -15.26 5.11 -19.21
C THR A 376 -15.03 4.91 -17.71
N PHE A 377 -14.94 6.01 -16.94
CA PHE A 377 -14.70 5.98 -15.48
C PHE A 377 -16.03 6.00 -14.73
N THR A 378 -16.68 4.84 -14.66
CA THR A 378 -17.98 4.67 -14.02
C THR A 378 -17.89 3.92 -12.71
N VAL A 379 -18.78 4.24 -11.79
CA VAL A 379 -18.94 3.50 -10.52
C VAL A 379 -19.50 2.12 -10.86
N PRO A 380 -18.87 1.02 -10.45
CA PRO A 380 -19.38 -0.33 -10.68
C PRO A 380 -20.77 -0.53 -10.04
N VAL A 381 -21.61 -1.34 -10.67
CA VAL A 381 -22.92 -1.74 -10.14
C VAL A 381 -22.98 -3.27 -10.21
N PRO A 382 -23.06 -3.97 -9.06
CA PRO A 382 -23.03 -5.41 -9.05
C PRO A 382 -24.31 -6.04 -9.61
N GLY A 383 -24.17 -7.25 -10.18
CA GLY A 383 -25.28 -8.04 -10.68
C GLY A 383 -25.84 -7.53 -12.02
N LYS A 384 -27.09 -7.83 -12.27
CA LYS A 384 -27.84 -7.44 -13.48
C LYS A 384 -29.12 -6.70 -13.11
N PRO A 385 -29.57 -5.72 -13.91
CA PRO A 385 -30.88 -5.12 -13.72
C PRO A 385 -31.97 -6.21 -13.71
N ARG A 386 -32.93 -6.05 -12.81
CA ARG A 386 -34.11 -6.91 -12.84
C ARG A 386 -34.95 -6.57 -14.07
N ASP A 387 -35.28 -7.57 -14.86
CA ASP A 387 -36.20 -7.40 -15.98
C ASP A 387 -37.60 -7.04 -15.44
N GLN A 388 -38.05 -5.82 -15.74
CA GLN A 388 -39.36 -5.30 -15.25
C GLN A 388 -40.55 -5.90 -15.98
N ASN A 389 -40.31 -6.70 -17.03
CA ASN A 389 -41.34 -7.34 -17.83
C ASN A 389 -41.56 -8.83 -17.53
N LYS A 390 -41.08 -9.32 -16.35
CA LYS A 390 -41.37 -10.67 -15.85
C LYS A 390 -42.10 -10.61 -14.55
#